data_5e04d99811eecb0427e9c78458829f71
#
_entry.id   5e04d99811eecb0427e9c78458829f71
#
_cell.length_a   1.000
_cell.length_b   1.000
_cell.length_c   1.000
_cell.angle_alpha   90.00
_cell.angle_beta   90.00
_cell.angle_gamma   90.00
#
_symmetry.space_group_name_H-M   'P 1'
#
loop_
_entity.id
_entity.type
_entity.pdbx_description
1 polymer ?
#
loop_
_entity_poly.entity_id
_entity_poly.type
_entity_poly.pdbx_seq_one_letter_code
_entity_poly.pdbx_strand_id
1 'polypeptide(L)'
;MLMQSIRMAWASVRSNKMRSFLTMLGIIIGVMALVVMVSLVNGATGAVTSQISALGNDLLNVSIADDKGNPIRLEDLMAFTEDETIRAVAPSGSMYTTAKHGYTDVTASVTGTTAAYFSIEGMELEDGRLLKTVDVDNAAYVAVLSHDAKEKLFA
;
A
#
# COMPACT_ATOMS: atom_id res chain seq x y z
N MET A 1 -49.52 -0.75 -34.87
CA MET A 1 -48.53 0.11 -35.57
C MET A 1 -47.08 -0.27 -35.24
N LEU A 2 -46.67 -0.42 -34.01
CA LEU A 2 -45.28 -0.78 -33.63
C LEU A 2 -44.77 -2.09 -34.27
N MET A 3 -45.59 -3.14 -34.28
CA MET A 3 -45.24 -4.45 -34.85
C MET A 3 -44.97 -4.40 -36.36
N GLN A 4 -45.69 -3.53 -37.07
CA GLN A 4 -45.52 -3.34 -38.50
C GLN A 4 -44.24 -2.56 -38.82
N SER A 5 -43.89 -1.54 -38.00
CA SER A 5 -42.65 -0.78 -38.13
C SER A 5 -41.43 -1.67 -37.88
N ILE A 6 -41.47 -2.53 -36.86
CA ILE A 6 -40.40 -3.50 -36.57
C ILE A 6 -40.21 -4.47 -37.73
N ARG A 7 -41.29 -4.96 -38.30
CA ARG A 7 -41.23 -5.91 -39.42
C ARG A 7 -40.66 -5.28 -40.70
N MET A 8 -41.01 -4.01 -40.99
CA MET A 8 -40.44 -3.25 -42.10
C MET A 8 -38.95 -2.95 -41.87
N ALA A 9 -38.56 -2.56 -40.67
CA ALA A 9 -37.14 -2.34 -40.31
C ALA A 9 -36.30 -3.62 -40.50
N TRP A 10 -36.81 -4.76 -40.04
CA TRP A 10 -36.15 -6.05 -40.25
C TRP A 10 -36.01 -6.43 -41.71
N ALA A 11 -37.05 -6.21 -42.51
CA ALA A 11 -37.02 -6.47 -43.95
C ALA A 11 -36.00 -5.57 -44.67
N SER A 12 -35.90 -4.29 -44.29
CA SER A 12 -34.92 -3.33 -44.80
C SER A 12 -33.47 -3.74 -44.51
N VAL A 13 -33.19 -4.19 -43.27
CA VAL A 13 -31.87 -4.71 -42.87
C VAL A 13 -31.51 -5.94 -43.69
N ARG A 14 -32.48 -6.85 -43.91
CA ARG A 14 -32.26 -8.09 -44.66
C ARG A 14 -32.09 -7.87 -46.17
N SER A 15 -32.69 -6.81 -46.73
CA SER A 15 -32.54 -6.43 -48.12
C SER A 15 -31.14 -5.84 -48.46
N ASN A 16 -30.50 -5.15 -47.53
CA ASN A 16 -29.21 -4.51 -47.72
C ASN A 16 -28.15 -5.02 -46.72
N LYS A 17 -27.93 -6.32 -46.70
CA LYS A 17 -27.09 -7.02 -45.71
C LYS A 17 -25.71 -6.44 -45.54
N MET A 18 -25.04 -6.12 -46.66
CA MET A 18 -23.64 -5.56 -46.58
C MET A 18 -23.57 -4.18 -45.95
N ARG A 19 -24.55 -3.30 -46.27
CA ARG A 19 -24.62 -1.96 -45.69
C ARG A 19 -24.91 -2.02 -44.20
N SER A 20 -25.90 -2.84 -43.82
CA SER A 20 -26.27 -3.01 -42.42
C SER A 20 -25.16 -3.66 -41.62
N PHE A 21 -24.44 -4.62 -42.18
CA PHE A 21 -23.28 -5.24 -41.53
C PHE A 21 -22.15 -4.23 -41.30
N LEU A 22 -21.80 -3.42 -42.34
CA LEU A 22 -20.74 -2.42 -42.22
C LEU A 22 -21.09 -1.34 -41.18
N THR A 23 -22.35 -0.88 -41.16
CA THR A 23 -22.77 0.14 -40.16
C THR A 23 -22.78 -0.43 -38.74
N MET A 24 -23.25 -1.64 -38.53
CA MET A 24 -23.18 -2.31 -37.22
C MET A 24 -21.76 -2.53 -36.79
N LEU A 25 -20.87 -2.96 -37.68
CA LEU A 25 -19.46 -3.17 -37.40
C LEU A 25 -18.79 -1.85 -36.97
N GLY A 26 -19.08 -0.75 -37.65
CA GLY A 26 -18.55 0.58 -37.28
C GLY A 26 -19.01 1.01 -35.90
N ILE A 27 -20.26 0.80 -35.53
CA ILE A 27 -20.80 1.14 -34.21
C ILE A 27 -20.14 0.25 -33.14
N ILE A 28 -20.04 -1.05 -33.40
CA ILE A 28 -19.42 -2.00 -32.45
C ILE A 28 -17.97 -1.63 -32.19
N ILE A 29 -17.19 -1.34 -33.23
CA ILE A 29 -15.79 -0.94 -33.08
C ILE A 29 -15.69 0.40 -32.30
N GLY A 30 -16.54 1.38 -32.64
CA GLY A 30 -16.56 2.67 -31.94
C GLY A 30 -16.86 2.56 -30.45
N VAL A 31 -17.90 1.81 -30.11
CA VAL A 31 -18.29 1.59 -28.71
C VAL A 31 -17.21 0.77 -27.96
N MET A 32 -16.69 -0.28 -28.61
CA MET A 32 -15.63 -1.10 -28.02
C MET A 32 -14.38 -0.27 -27.73
N ALA A 33 -13.93 0.57 -28.66
CA ALA A 33 -12.79 1.44 -28.46
C ALA A 33 -12.99 2.39 -27.28
N LEU A 34 -14.18 2.96 -27.13
CA LEU A 34 -14.51 3.85 -26.02
C LEU A 34 -14.51 3.10 -24.68
N VAL A 35 -15.12 1.92 -24.62
CA VAL A 35 -15.13 1.10 -23.40
C VAL A 35 -13.72 0.69 -22.99
N VAL A 36 -12.89 0.26 -23.94
CA VAL A 36 -11.50 -0.12 -23.66
C VAL A 36 -10.72 1.07 -23.14
N MET A 37 -10.87 2.24 -23.74
CA MET A 37 -10.18 3.46 -23.31
C MET A 37 -10.57 3.85 -21.88
N VAL A 38 -11.86 3.86 -21.55
CA VAL A 38 -12.34 4.19 -20.20
C VAL A 38 -11.86 3.15 -19.19
N SER A 39 -11.89 1.86 -19.54
CA SER A 39 -11.41 0.80 -18.66
C SER A 39 -9.93 0.90 -18.38
N LEU A 40 -9.13 1.24 -19.39
CA LEU A 40 -7.68 1.44 -19.25
C LEU A 40 -7.36 2.62 -18.32
N VAL A 41 -8.04 3.76 -18.51
CA VAL A 41 -7.87 4.95 -17.66
C VAL A 41 -8.24 4.64 -16.22
N ASN A 42 -9.39 4.01 -15.98
CA ASN A 42 -9.82 3.65 -14.62
C ASN A 42 -8.86 2.66 -13.96
N GLY A 43 -8.38 1.67 -14.71
CA GLY A 43 -7.38 0.71 -14.21
C GLY A 43 -6.05 1.38 -13.85
N ALA A 44 -5.55 2.25 -14.72
CA ALA A 44 -4.32 2.99 -14.46
C ALA A 44 -4.46 3.94 -13.26
N THR A 45 -5.56 4.67 -13.16
CA THR A 45 -5.83 5.57 -12.03
C THR A 45 -5.94 4.80 -10.71
N GLY A 46 -6.62 3.66 -10.72
CA GLY A 46 -6.72 2.80 -9.54
C GLY A 46 -5.36 2.28 -9.06
N ALA A 47 -4.50 1.85 -9.99
CA ALA A 47 -3.16 1.39 -9.67
C ALA A 47 -2.28 2.52 -9.08
N VAL A 48 -2.32 3.71 -9.66
CA VAL A 48 -1.59 4.88 -9.15
C VAL A 48 -2.11 5.31 -7.78
N THR A 49 -3.44 5.37 -7.60
CA THR A 49 -4.03 5.74 -6.31
C THR A 49 -3.66 4.75 -5.21
N SER A 50 -3.66 3.44 -5.50
CA SER A 50 -3.26 2.43 -4.52
C SER A 50 -1.78 2.54 -4.14
N GLN A 51 -0.90 2.82 -5.09
CA GLN A 51 0.52 3.07 -4.82
C GLN A 51 0.74 4.33 -3.96
N ILE A 52 0.03 5.42 -4.26
CA ILE A 52 0.12 6.66 -3.48
C ILE A 52 -0.42 6.43 -2.07
N SER A 53 -1.51 5.70 -1.91
CA SER A 53 -2.06 5.35 -0.59
C SER A 53 -1.12 4.46 0.22
N ALA A 54 -0.40 3.57 -0.44
CA ALA A 54 0.62 2.73 0.20
C ALA A 54 1.85 3.53 0.67
N LEU A 55 2.11 4.71 0.09
CA LEU A 55 3.17 5.62 0.53
C LEU A 55 2.80 6.44 1.79
N GLY A 56 1.62 6.23 2.37
CA GLY A 56 1.20 6.84 3.63
C GLY A 56 0.91 8.33 3.53
N ASN A 57 -0.10 8.70 2.74
CA ASN A 57 -0.55 10.10 2.64
C ASN A 57 -0.99 10.71 3.98
N ASP A 58 -1.25 9.88 4.98
CA ASP A 58 -1.68 10.28 6.32
C ASP A 58 -0.55 10.18 7.34
N LEU A 59 0.71 10.02 6.88
CA LEU A 59 1.87 9.88 7.74
C LEU A 59 2.56 11.23 7.93
N LEU A 60 2.68 11.65 9.18
CA LEU A 60 3.47 12.80 9.57
C LEU A 60 4.76 12.34 10.25
N ASN A 61 5.89 12.56 9.59
CA ASN A 61 7.22 12.34 10.17
C ASN A 61 7.68 13.59 10.93
N VAL A 62 7.85 13.47 12.24
CA VAL A 62 8.36 14.52 13.10
C VAL A 62 9.75 14.16 13.58
N SER A 63 10.74 14.92 13.13
CA SER A 63 12.12 14.77 13.63
C SER A 63 12.32 15.66 14.85
N ILE A 64 12.70 15.06 15.95
CA ILE A 64 12.94 15.75 17.21
C ILE A 64 14.44 15.80 17.44
N ALA A 65 15.00 17.01 17.46
CA ALA A 65 16.38 17.25 17.83
C ALA A 65 16.43 17.81 19.25
N ASP A 66 17.16 17.15 20.12
CA ASP A 66 17.34 17.60 21.50
C ASP A 66 18.61 18.46 21.62
N ASP A 67 18.43 19.77 21.55
CA ASP A 67 19.51 20.73 21.76
C ASP A 67 19.79 21.04 23.27
N LYS A 68 18.93 20.54 24.18
CA LYS A 68 18.97 20.91 25.61
C LYS A 68 19.21 19.74 26.56
N GLY A 69 19.43 18.53 26.07
CA GLY A 69 19.69 17.35 26.89
C GLY A 69 18.47 16.88 27.71
N ASN A 70 17.27 17.15 27.22
CA ASN A 70 16.04 16.73 27.88
C ASN A 70 15.37 15.64 27.02
N PRO A 71 15.71 14.36 27.25
CA PRO A 71 15.22 13.28 26.41
C PRO A 71 13.68 13.16 26.52
N ILE A 72 13.02 13.11 25.38
CA ILE A 72 11.58 12.88 25.31
C ILE A 72 11.30 11.44 25.75
N ARG A 73 10.36 11.29 26.66
CA ARG A 73 9.95 9.98 27.15
C ARG A 73 8.92 9.35 26.23
N LEU A 74 8.93 8.03 26.17
CA LEU A 74 7.95 7.28 25.42
C LEU A 74 6.51 7.61 25.85
N GLU A 75 6.29 7.82 27.15
CA GLU A 75 4.99 8.19 27.72
C GLU A 75 4.47 9.52 27.16
N ASP A 76 5.36 10.53 27.02
CA ASP A 76 4.99 11.84 26.49
C ASP A 76 4.58 11.74 25.00
N LEU A 77 5.19 10.84 24.23
CA LEU A 77 4.84 10.60 22.83
C LEU A 77 3.54 9.79 22.70
N MET A 78 3.33 8.85 23.59
CA MET A 78 2.09 8.06 23.58
C MET A 78 0.86 8.88 24.01
N ALA A 79 1.03 9.97 24.75
CA ALA A 79 -0.05 10.90 25.09
C ALA A 79 -0.71 11.53 23.84
N PHE A 80 0.02 11.65 22.73
CA PHE A 80 -0.56 12.11 21.46
C PHE A 80 -1.63 11.17 20.91
N THR A 81 -1.66 9.90 21.32
CA THR A 81 -2.72 8.97 20.89
C THR A 81 -4.07 9.24 21.56
N GLU A 82 -4.11 10.13 22.56
CA GLU A 82 -5.38 10.57 23.17
C GLU A 82 -6.16 11.55 22.28
N ASP A 83 -5.52 12.15 21.27
CA ASP A 83 -6.20 13.00 20.30
C ASP A 83 -6.93 12.14 19.26
N GLU A 84 -8.23 12.33 19.11
CA GLU A 84 -9.10 11.59 18.18
C GLU A 84 -8.67 11.71 16.72
N THR A 85 -7.88 12.73 16.37
CA THR A 85 -7.38 12.95 15.01
C THR A 85 -6.13 12.11 14.71
N ILE A 86 -5.46 11.59 15.74
CA ILE A 86 -4.23 10.80 15.62
C ILE A 86 -4.56 9.32 15.80
N ARG A 87 -4.47 8.56 14.73
CA ARG A 87 -4.79 7.12 14.74
C ARG A 87 -3.77 6.30 15.51
N ALA A 88 -2.51 6.59 15.32
CA ALA A 88 -1.40 5.87 15.96
C ALA A 88 -0.13 6.72 15.98
N VAL A 89 0.72 6.48 16.96
CA VAL A 89 2.04 7.09 17.10
C VAL A 89 3.08 5.98 17.20
N ALA A 90 4.13 6.08 16.41
CA ALA A 90 5.24 5.14 16.44
C ALA A 90 6.57 5.91 16.63
N PRO A 91 7.04 6.05 17.86
CA PRO A 91 8.37 6.53 18.09
C PRO A 91 9.39 5.62 17.44
N SER A 92 10.38 6.21 16.78
CA SER A 92 11.47 5.45 16.16
C SER A 92 12.81 6.12 16.41
N GLY A 93 13.80 5.32 16.75
CA GLY A 93 15.18 5.76 16.87
C GLY A 93 16.09 4.76 16.19
N SER A 94 16.96 5.23 15.30
CA SER A 94 17.85 4.36 14.54
C SER A 94 19.30 4.52 14.98
N MET A 95 20.01 3.39 15.04
CA MET A 95 21.43 3.34 15.31
C MET A 95 22.10 2.30 14.41
N TYR A 96 23.37 2.53 14.09
CA TYR A 96 24.18 1.54 13.39
C TYR A 96 24.91 0.67 14.41
N THR A 97 24.83 -0.63 14.23
CA THR A 97 25.55 -1.59 15.08
C THR A 97 25.95 -2.82 14.26
N THR A 98 26.79 -3.66 14.84
CA THR A 98 27.16 -4.93 14.22
C THR A 98 26.33 -6.05 14.83
N ALA A 99 25.47 -6.63 14.00
CA ALA A 99 24.75 -7.85 14.36
C ALA A 99 25.68 -9.06 14.16
N LYS A 100 25.67 -10.00 15.10
CA LYS A 100 26.56 -11.17 15.07
C LYS A 100 25.78 -12.44 15.34
N HIS A 101 26.03 -13.46 14.51
CA HIS A 101 25.55 -14.82 14.71
C HIS A 101 26.69 -15.81 14.44
N GLY A 102 27.11 -16.52 15.48
CA GLY A 102 28.25 -17.43 15.36
C GLY A 102 29.55 -16.70 14.99
N TYR A 103 30.11 -17.04 13.81
CA TYR A 103 31.30 -16.39 13.26
C TYR A 103 30.99 -15.33 12.19
N THR A 104 29.72 -15.12 11.88
CA THR A 104 29.28 -14.14 10.88
C THR A 104 28.89 -12.85 11.58
N ASP A 105 29.39 -11.73 11.08
CA ASP A 105 29.05 -10.40 11.53
C ASP A 105 28.62 -9.51 10.36
N VAL A 106 27.59 -8.71 10.59
CA VAL A 106 27.00 -7.81 9.60
C VAL A 106 26.71 -6.46 10.23
N THR A 107 27.20 -5.39 9.61
CA THR A 107 26.81 -4.03 10.01
C THR A 107 25.37 -3.80 9.59
N ALA A 108 24.52 -3.49 10.55
CA ALA A 108 23.10 -3.27 10.35
C ALA A 108 22.65 -1.95 10.96
N SER A 109 21.69 -1.31 10.35
CA SER A 109 20.90 -0.26 10.98
C SER A 109 19.80 -0.91 11.81
N VAL A 110 19.80 -0.63 13.11
CA VAL A 110 18.77 -1.13 14.03
C VAL A 110 17.88 0.03 14.40
N THR A 111 16.58 -0.15 14.18
CA THR A 111 15.56 0.83 14.56
C THR A 111 14.79 0.31 15.76
N GLY A 112 14.93 1.01 16.88
CA GLY A 112 14.09 0.80 18.06
C GLY A 112 12.74 1.45 17.84
N THR A 113 11.65 0.71 18.04
CA THR A 113 10.30 1.21 17.78
C THR A 113 9.24 0.44 18.57
N THR A 114 7.96 0.83 18.40
CA THR A 114 6.81 0.17 19.00
C THR A 114 6.06 -0.73 18.01
N ALA A 115 5.10 -1.51 18.51
CA ALA A 115 4.29 -2.40 17.68
C ALA A 115 3.49 -1.66 16.59
N ALA A 116 3.10 -0.41 16.84
CA ALA A 116 2.35 0.41 15.88
C ALA A 116 3.14 0.76 14.62
N TYR A 117 4.46 0.77 14.69
CA TYR A 117 5.35 1.13 13.58
C TYR A 117 5.08 0.31 12.31
N PHE A 118 4.94 -1.00 12.46
CA PHE A 118 4.74 -1.90 11.32
C PHE A 118 3.42 -1.65 10.58
N SER A 119 2.37 -1.31 11.33
CA SER A 119 1.07 -0.98 10.72
C SER A 119 1.06 0.39 10.08
N ILE A 120 1.81 1.35 10.61
CA ILE A 120 1.95 2.71 10.08
C ILE A 120 2.76 2.67 8.78
N GLU A 121 3.88 1.94 8.77
CA GLU A 121 4.73 1.78 7.58
C GLU A 121 4.19 0.77 6.55
N GLY A 122 3.07 0.09 6.86
CA GLY A 122 2.48 -0.90 5.97
C GLY A 122 3.39 -2.10 5.72
N MET A 123 4.24 -2.45 6.70
CA MET A 123 5.17 -3.58 6.56
C MET A 123 4.45 -4.91 6.70
N GLU A 124 4.67 -5.80 5.75
CA GLU A 124 4.19 -7.17 5.78
C GLU A 124 5.29 -8.12 6.27
N LEU A 125 4.89 -9.13 7.01
CA LEU A 125 5.77 -10.15 7.54
C LEU A 125 5.82 -11.36 6.61
N GLU A 126 7.01 -11.80 6.26
CA GLU A 126 7.20 -13.01 5.45
C GLU A 126 7.10 -14.27 6.31
N ASP A 127 7.67 -14.25 7.52
CA ASP A 127 7.75 -15.41 8.42
C ASP A 127 7.84 -14.96 9.90
N GLY A 128 7.25 -15.71 10.82
CA GLY A 128 7.33 -15.43 12.25
C GLY A 128 6.22 -14.52 12.78
N ARG A 129 6.57 -13.52 13.61
CA ARG A 129 5.63 -12.54 14.17
C ARG A 129 6.23 -11.14 14.30
N LEU A 130 5.41 -10.13 14.22
CA LEU A 130 5.77 -8.74 14.52
C LEU A 130 5.92 -8.51 16.03
N LEU A 131 6.52 -7.36 16.40
CA LEU A 131 6.56 -6.91 17.78
C LEU A 131 5.14 -6.70 18.31
N LYS A 132 4.95 -7.05 19.57
CA LYS A 132 3.71 -6.79 20.32
C LYS A 132 3.97 -5.74 21.39
N THR A 133 2.93 -5.05 21.83
CA THR A 133 3.01 -4.08 22.94
C THR A 133 3.64 -4.71 24.18
N VAL A 134 3.28 -5.96 24.50
CA VAL A 134 3.86 -6.69 25.63
C VAL A 134 5.37 -6.89 25.53
N ASP A 135 5.93 -7.00 24.31
CA ASP A 135 7.37 -7.12 24.11
C ASP A 135 8.08 -5.81 24.47
N VAL A 136 7.44 -4.67 24.12
CA VAL A 136 7.95 -3.33 24.45
C VAL A 136 7.84 -3.05 25.95
N ASP A 137 6.67 -3.34 26.54
CA ASP A 137 6.40 -3.10 27.97
C ASP A 137 7.34 -3.89 28.88
N ASN A 138 7.67 -5.12 28.49
CA ASN A 138 8.59 -5.99 29.25
C ASN A 138 10.04 -5.86 28.84
N ALA A 139 10.38 -4.91 27.94
CA ALA A 139 11.73 -4.76 27.38
C ALA A 139 12.32 -6.11 26.91
N ALA A 140 11.51 -6.90 26.21
CA ALA A 140 11.88 -8.23 25.73
C ALA A 140 12.96 -8.14 24.65
N TYR A 141 13.94 -9.05 24.70
CA TYR A 141 15.00 -9.11 23.68
C TYR A 141 14.47 -9.82 22.42
N VAL A 142 13.71 -9.10 21.63
CA VAL A 142 13.12 -9.57 20.36
C VAL A 142 13.46 -8.59 19.24
N ALA A 143 13.64 -9.12 18.04
CA ALA A 143 13.91 -8.32 16.85
C ALA A 143 13.17 -8.90 15.64
N VAL A 144 12.77 -8.01 14.74
CA VAL A 144 12.29 -8.36 13.40
C VAL A 144 13.42 -8.03 12.45
N LEU A 145 13.84 -9.01 11.67
CA LEU A 145 14.94 -8.88 10.72
C LEU A 145 14.41 -8.59 9.32
N SER A 146 15.11 -7.75 8.58
CA SER A 146 14.86 -7.65 7.14
C SER A 146 15.29 -8.94 6.43
N HIS A 147 14.74 -9.20 5.25
CA HIS A 147 15.10 -10.35 4.43
C HIS A 147 16.62 -10.43 4.21
N ASP A 148 17.25 -9.34 3.81
CA ASP A 148 18.70 -9.26 3.59
C ASP A 148 19.53 -9.55 4.85
N ALA A 149 19.06 -9.09 6.01
CA ALA A 149 19.76 -9.35 7.28
C ALA A 149 19.63 -10.81 7.68
N LYS A 150 18.47 -11.43 7.46
CA LYS A 150 18.23 -12.87 7.66
C LYS A 150 19.18 -13.69 6.80
N GLU A 151 19.24 -13.43 5.49
CA GLU A 151 20.12 -14.17 4.58
C GLU A 151 21.60 -14.04 4.96
N LYS A 152 22.06 -12.81 5.28
CA LYS A 152 23.48 -12.59 5.61
C LYS A 152 23.92 -13.19 6.94
N LEU A 153 23.01 -13.27 7.92
CA LEU A 153 23.34 -13.77 9.26
C LEU A 153 23.15 -15.27 9.43
N PHE A 154 22.21 -15.86 8.66
CA PHE A 154 21.78 -17.25 8.87
C PHE A 154 21.94 -18.14 7.63
N ALA A 155 22.60 -17.65 6.56
CA ALA A 155 22.92 -18.45 5.36
C ALA A 155 24.09 -19.40 5.58
#